data_e3aae0c9ad9ae9c023906b1bf00d11b1
#
_entry.id   e3aae0c9ad9ae9c023906b1bf00d11b1
#
_cell.length_a   1.000
_cell.length_b   1.000
_cell.length_c   1.000
_cell.angle_alpha   90.00
_cell.angle_beta   90.00
_cell.angle_gamma   90.00
#
_symmetry.space_group_name_H-M   'P 1'
#
loop_
_entity.id
_entity.type
_entity.pdbx_description
1 polymer ?
#
loop_
_entity_poly.entity_id
_entity_poly.type
_entity_poly.pdbx_seq_one_letter_code
_entity_poly.pdbx_strand_id
1 'polypeptide(L)'
;MRIQFCDVRFCLEERGRRVLQFIIGNETRLRKRQILRKASYQGGIYRLQMEGQGEVYPVIGTVLDWTGKRSRIPLSLHRLLAQGGASREDLELVDEMKLAVWHMRNLSREVRNRFVSDMGFVVDYLNEGNFEGRRGQRIRHGKALCEMMEALTGDTRFTDLVEELQDRQEKGEEIVMCEYLDMLEERGEARGVIKGENRLAALLTKLYSLGRDEDARLALDDRQVRLRLYEELCIG
;
A
#
# COMPACT_ATOMS: atom_id res chain seq x y z
N MET A 1 1.85 19.49 -25.76
CA MET A 1 1.17 18.19 -25.57
C MET A 1 1.42 17.72 -24.14
N ARG A 2 0.39 17.61 -23.28
CA ARG A 2 0.57 17.05 -21.91
C ARG A 2 0.59 15.54 -22.02
N ILE A 3 1.68 14.92 -21.66
CA ILE A 3 1.79 13.47 -21.53
C ILE A 3 0.95 13.06 -20.32
N GLN A 4 -0.01 12.15 -20.53
CA GLN A 4 -0.84 11.60 -19.48
C GLN A 4 -0.31 10.22 -19.10
N PHE A 5 0.01 10.01 -17.84
CA PHE A 5 0.46 8.72 -17.33
C PHE A 5 -0.67 8.04 -16.56
N CYS A 6 -0.99 6.80 -16.89
CA CYS A 6 -1.69 5.88 -15.99
C CYS A 6 -0.65 5.06 -15.23
N ASP A 7 -0.98 4.62 -14.00
CA ASP A 7 0.00 3.93 -13.17
C ASP A 7 0.39 2.57 -13.76
N VAL A 8 -0.58 1.81 -14.26
CA VAL A 8 -0.35 0.49 -14.88
C VAL A 8 -1.28 0.29 -16.07
N ARG A 9 -0.76 -0.32 -17.12
CA ARG A 9 -1.50 -0.66 -18.33
C ARG A 9 -1.21 -2.12 -18.73
N PHE A 10 -2.27 -2.91 -18.88
CA PHE A 10 -2.21 -4.29 -19.37
C PHE A 10 -2.99 -4.45 -20.67
N CYS A 11 -2.44 -5.19 -21.60
CA CYS A 11 -3.13 -5.62 -22.82
C CYS A 11 -3.36 -7.13 -22.74
N LEU A 12 -4.57 -7.55 -23.03
CA LEU A 12 -4.89 -8.94 -23.31
C LEU A 12 -4.77 -9.16 -24.81
N GLU A 13 -3.98 -10.15 -25.19
CA GLU A 13 -3.80 -10.53 -26.59
C GLU A 13 -4.25 -11.98 -26.80
N GLU A 14 -5.04 -12.21 -27.86
CA GLU A 14 -5.43 -13.53 -28.31
C GLU A 14 -5.00 -13.71 -29.76
N ARG A 15 -4.27 -14.80 -30.07
CA ARG A 15 -3.78 -15.11 -31.42
C ARG A 15 -3.05 -13.93 -32.10
N GLY A 16 -2.28 -13.16 -31.32
CA GLY A 16 -1.52 -12.01 -31.81
C GLY A 16 -2.35 -10.73 -32.03
N ARG A 17 -3.62 -10.70 -31.61
CA ARG A 17 -4.49 -9.51 -31.67
C ARG A 17 -4.78 -9.01 -30.26
N ARG A 18 -4.79 -7.69 -30.07
CA ARG A 18 -5.24 -7.07 -28.83
C ARG A 18 -6.76 -7.13 -28.77
N VAL A 19 -7.28 -7.80 -27.73
CA VAL A 19 -8.72 -7.96 -27.53
C VAL A 19 -9.26 -7.07 -26.41
N LEU A 20 -8.40 -6.61 -25.49
CA LEU A 20 -8.81 -5.81 -24.35
C LEU A 20 -7.60 -5.08 -23.75
N GLN A 21 -7.83 -3.87 -23.24
CA GLN A 21 -6.83 -3.14 -22.46
C GLN A 21 -7.37 -2.70 -21.12
N PHE A 22 -6.60 -2.97 -20.06
CA PHE A 22 -6.86 -2.45 -18.72
C PHE A 22 -5.98 -1.23 -18.44
N ILE A 23 -6.57 -0.23 -17.80
CA ILE A 23 -5.89 0.90 -17.18
C ILE A 23 -6.17 0.83 -15.69
N ILE A 24 -5.15 0.72 -14.89
CA ILE A 24 -5.25 0.64 -13.43
C ILE A 24 -4.58 1.86 -12.83
N GLY A 25 -5.33 2.63 -12.06
CA GLY A 25 -4.81 3.71 -11.23
C GLY A 25 -4.62 3.21 -9.80
N ASN A 26 -3.42 3.35 -9.23
CA ASN A 26 -3.15 3.09 -7.82
C ASN A 26 -3.30 4.38 -7.03
N GLU A 27 -4.20 4.41 -6.05
CA GLU A 27 -4.52 5.63 -5.31
C GLU A 27 -4.43 5.41 -3.80
N THR A 28 -3.53 6.16 -3.17
CA THR A 28 -3.47 6.29 -1.71
C THR A 28 -4.37 7.41 -1.20
N ARG A 29 -4.96 8.21 -2.11
CA ARG A 29 -5.92 9.26 -1.83
C ARG A 29 -6.86 9.45 -3.00
N LEU A 30 -8.11 9.01 -2.86
CA LEU A 30 -9.14 9.24 -3.86
C LEU A 30 -9.55 10.72 -3.94
N ARG A 31 -9.73 11.23 -5.17
CA ARG A 31 -10.10 12.64 -5.45
C ARG A 31 -11.51 12.71 -6.03
N LYS A 32 -12.24 13.79 -5.74
CA LYS A 32 -13.59 14.03 -6.29
C LYS A 32 -13.67 13.85 -7.82
N ARG A 33 -12.63 14.27 -8.54
CA ARG A 33 -12.56 14.24 -10.01
C ARG A 33 -11.88 12.98 -10.57
N GLN A 34 -11.81 11.89 -9.81
CA GLN A 34 -11.15 10.65 -10.22
C GLN A 34 -11.74 10.05 -11.50
N ILE A 35 -13.06 10.18 -11.67
CA ILE A 35 -13.73 9.71 -12.88
C ILE A 35 -13.29 10.46 -14.14
N LEU A 36 -13.06 11.78 -14.06
CA LEU A 36 -12.56 12.56 -15.21
C LEU A 36 -11.12 12.17 -15.57
N ARG A 37 -10.30 11.86 -14.57
CA ARG A 37 -8.93 11.36 -14.80
C ARG A 37 -8.97 10.03 -15.55
N LYS A 38 -9.83 9.08 -15.13
CA LYS A 38 -10.05 7.82 -15.82
C LYS A 38 -10.51 8.04 -17.25
N ALA A 39 -11.53 8.89 -17.47
CA ALA A 39 -12.06 9.22 -18.77
C ALA A 39 -10.99 9.79 -19.71
N SER A 40 -10.14 10.68 -19.21
CA SER A 40 -9.03 11.26 -19.95
C SER A 40 -8.02 10.20 -20.41
N TYR A 41 -7.70 9.22 -19.58
CA TYR A 41 -6.81 8.12 -19.96
C TYR A 41 -7.43 7.20 -20.98
N GLN A 42 -8.69 6.80 -20.79
CA GLN A 42 -9.43 5.97 -21.77
C GLN A 42 -9.53 6.68 -23.11
N GLY A 43 -9.91 7.97 -23.12
CA GLY A 43 -9.99 8.78 -24.33
C GLY A 43 -8.65 8.92 -25.05
N GLY A 44 -7.56 9.06 -24.30
CA GLY A 44 -6.21 9.08 -24.86
C GLY A 44 -5.85 7.77 -25.60
N ILE A 45 -6.26 6.62 -25.03
CA ILE A 45 -6.00 5.31 -25.67
C ILE A 45 -6.90 5.12 -26.88
N TYR A 46 -8.20 5.46 -26.79
CA TYR A 46 -9.09 5.39 -27.95
C TYR A 46 -8.61 6.30 -29.08
N ARG A 47 -8.08 7.48 -28.78
CA ARG A 47 -7.48 8.33 -29.80
C ARG A 47 -6.30 7.66 -30.50
N LEU A 48 -5.41 6.99 -29.75
CA LEU A 48 -4.31 6.22 -30.36
C LEU A 48 -4.81 5.06 -31.23
N GLN A 49 -5.93 4.42 -30.85
CA GLN A 49 -6.54 3.39 -31.69
C GLN A 49 -7.16 3.98 -32.97
N MET A 50 -7.71 5.20 -32.93
CA MET A 50 -8.23 5.90 -34.11
C MET A 50 -7.13 6.34 -35.08
N GLU A 51 -5.96 6.73 -34.55
CA GLU A 51 -4.80 7.13 -35.34
C GLU A 51 -4.07 5.91 -35.97
N GLY A 52 -4.26 4.73 -35.39
CA GLY A 52 -3.69 3.47 -35.87
C GLY A 52 -4.54 2.82 -36.99
N GLN A 53 -3.92 1.89 -37.72
CA GLN A 53 -4.61 1.09 -38.75
C GLN A 53 -5.17 -0.23 -38.18
N GLY A 54 -5.15 -0.43 -36.86
CA GLY A 54 -5.59 -1.66 -36.21
C GLY A 54 -7.08 -1.68 -35.85
N GLU A 55 -7.53 -2.83 -35.34
CA GLU A 55 -8.89 -2.99 -34.82
C GLU A 55 -9.07 -2.20 -33.52
N VAL A 56 -10.27 -1.66 -33.31
CA VAL A 56 -10.64 -1.00 -32.05
C VAL A 56 -11.03 -2.07 -31.03
N TYR A 57 -10.46 -1.98 -29.82
CA TYR A 57 -10.72 -2.89 -28.73
C TYR A 57 -11.12 -2.14 -27.45
N PRO A 58 -11.87 -2.79 -26.54
CA PRO A 58 -12.33 -2.19 -25.30
C PRO A 58 -11.18 -1.75 -24.39
N VAL A 59 -11.36 -0.59 -23.74
CA VAL A 59 -10.46 -0.08 -22.71
C VAL A 59 -11.20 0.01 -21.40
N ILE A 60 -10.80 -0.80 -20.41
CA ILE A 60 -11.39 -0.84 -19.09
C ILE A 60 -10.50 -0.06 -18.12
N GLY A 61 -11.04 1.01 -17.53
CA GLY A 61 -10.36 1.78 -16.49
C GLY A 61 -10.89 1.42 -15.10
N THR A 62 -10.01 1.14 -14.18
CA THR A 62 -10.32 0.87 -12.77
C THR A 62 -9.34 1.56 -11.83
N VAL A 63 -9.71 1.67 -10.56
CA VAL A 63 -8.86 2.26 -9.50
C VAL A 63 -8.73 1.27 -8.36
N LEU A 64 -7.51 1.04 -7.92
CA LEU A 64 -7.19 0.36 -6.66
C LEU A 64 -7.03 1.42 -5.58
N ASP A 65 -7.93 1.38 -4.61
CA ASP A 65 -7.93 2.30 -3.46
C ASP A 65 -7.25 1.65 -2.26
N TRP A 66 -6.11 2.19 -1.88
CA TRP A 66 -5.29 1.73 -0.74
C TRP A 66 -5.54 2.52 0.55
N THR A 67 -6.50 3.49 0.55
CA THR A 67 -6.69 4.43 1.68
C THR A 67 -7.19 3.77 2.97
N GLY A 68 -7.85 2.63 2.89
CA GLY A 68 -8.52 1.99 4.03
C GLY A 68 -9.74 2.74 4.57
N LYS A 69 -10.06 3.90 3.99
CA LYS A 69 -11.19 4.73 4.40
C LYS A 69 -12.29 4.66 3.36
N ARG A 70 -13.55 4.56 3.79
CA ARG A 70 -14.68 4.70 2.87
C ARG A 70 -14.66 6.10 2.26
N SER A 71 -14.33 6.18 0.98
CA SER A 71 -14.36 7.43 0.24
C SER A 71 -15.78 7.72 -0.26
N ARG A 72 -16.21 8.99 -0.11
CA ARG A 72 -17.51 9.48 -0.62
C ARG A 72 -17.33 10.23 -1.95
N ILE A 73 -16.45 9.75 -2.81
CA ILE A 73 -16.29 10.34 -4.14
C ILE A 73 -17.44 9.95 -5.06
N PRO A 74 -17.78 10.77 -6.06
CA PRO A 74 -18.71 10.37 -7.12
C PRO A 74 -18.12 9.21 -7.94
N LEU A 75 -18.88 8.11 -8.05
CA LEU A 75 -18.49 6.93 -8.82
C LEU A 75 -19.11 6.94 -10.24
N SER A 76 -19.77 8.03 -10.61
CA SER A 76 -20.31 8.23 -11.94
C SER A 76 -20.19 9.68 -12.37
N LEU A 77 -20.16 9.91 -13.68
CA LEU A 77 -20.06 11.25 -14.26
C LEU A 77 -21.29 12.09 -13.92
N HIS A 78 -22.49 11.55 -14.10
CA HIS A 78 -23.73 12.26 -13.77
C HIS A 78 -23.74 12.70 -12.30
N ARG A 79 -23.32 11.83 -11.38
CA ARG A 79 -23.25 12.19 -9.95
C ARG A 79 -22.24 13.31 -9.67
N LEU A 80 -21.11 13.33 -10.39
CA LEU A 80 -20.14 14.41 -10.29
C LEU A 80 -20.71 15.73 -10.80
N LEU A 81 -21.38 15.71 -11.97
CA LEU A 81 -21.98 16.88 -12.61
C LEU A 81 -23.15 17.42 -11.79
N ALA A 82 -24.03 16.55 -11.27
CA ALA A 82 -25.13 16.95 -10.38
C ALA A 82 -24.61 17.66 -9.09
N GLN A 83 -23.51 17.21 -8.52
CA GLN A 83 -22.83 17.88 -7.40
C GLN A 83 -22.27 19.26 -7.80
N GLY A 84 -22.05 19.49 -9.09
CA GLY A 84 -21.63 20.78 -9.67
C GLY A 84 -22.78 21.69 -10.07
N GLY A 85 -24.03 21.25 -9.89
CA GLY A 85 -25.22 22.05 -10.18
C GLY A 85 -25.87 21.75 -11.54
N ALA A 86 -25.45 20.71 -12.28
CA ALA A 86 -26.10 20.31 -13.53
C ALA A 86 -27.57 19.88 -13.27
N SER A 87 -28.47 20.37 -14.10
CA SER A 87 -29.91 20.00 -14.04
C SER A 87 -30.13 18.57 -14.55
N ARG A 88 -31.34 18.04 -14.40
CA ARG A 88 -31.70 16.74 -14.93
C ARG A 88 -31.67 16.74 -16.46
N GLU A 89 -32.15 17.81 -17.06
CA GLU A 89 -32.14 18.01 -18.51
C GLU A 89 -30.71 18.04 -19.05
N ASP A 90 -29.77 18.71 -18.37
CA ASP A 90 -28.36 18.72 -18.74
C ASP A 90 -27.77 17.29 -18.72
N LEU A 91 -28.13 16.50 -17.71
CA LEU A 91 -27.61 15.15 -17.54
C LEU A 91 -28.15 14.17 -18.60
N GLU A 92 -29.37 14.42 -19.13
CA GLU A 92 -29.91 13.62 -20.23
C GLU A 92 -29.16 13.78 -21.55
N LEU A 93 -28.41 14.89 -21.69
CA LEU A 93 -27.56 15.18 -22.87
C LEU A 93 -26.13 14.63 -22.77
N VAL A 94 -25.77 14.06 -21.62
CA VAL A 94 -24.40 13.58 -21.34
C VAL A 94 -24.39 12.08 -21.14
N ASP A 95 -23.52 11.38 -21.86
CA ASP A 95 -23.33 9.95 -21.66
C ASP A 95 -22.79 9.64 -20.25
N GLU A 96 -23.40 8.64 -19.62
CA GLU A 96 -22.97 8.21 -18.30
C GLU A 96 -21.67 7.40 -18.35
N MET A 97 -20.72 7.79 -17.53
CA MET A 97 -19.50 7.02 -17.28
C MET A 97 -19.45 6.57 -15.84
N LYS A 98 -18.97 5.34 -15.60
CA LYS A 98 -18.84 4.76 -14.27
C LYS A 98 -17.37 4.56 -13.92
N LEU A 99 -17.04 4.77 -12.65
CA LEU A 99 -15.73 4.51 -12.08
C LEU A 99 -15.80 3.22 -11.25
N ALA A 100 -15.10 2.18 -11.68
CA ALA A 100 -14.87 0.99 -10.86
C ALA A 100 -13.76 1.28 -9.85
N VAL A 101 -14.04 1.09 -8.57
CA VAL A 101 -13.06 1.25 -7.47
C VAL A 101 -13.02 -0.03 -6.66
N TRP A 102 -11.83 -0.56 -6.48
CA TRP A 102 -11.55 -1.70 -5.63
C TRP A 102 -10.89 -1.22 -4.34
N HIS A 103 -11.60 -1.35 -3.23
CA HIS A 103 -11.08 -0.97 -1.92
C HIS A 103 -10.20 -2.08 -1.37
N MET A 104 -8.89 -1.96 -1.56
CA MET A 104 -7.92 -3.03 -1.30
C MET A 104 -7.80 -3.43 0.17
N ARG A 105 -8.21 -2.57 1.10
CA ARG A 105 -8.27 -2.85 2.55
C ARG A 105 -9.64 -3.34 3.02
N ASN A 106 -10.57 -3.64 2.09
CA ASN A 106 -11.92 -4.13 2.41
C ASN A 106 -12.34 -5.24 1.44
N LEU A 107 -11.40 -6.06 1.00
CA LEU A 107 -11.68 -7.19 0.12
C LEU A 107 -12.23 -8.36 0.92
N SER A 108 -13.26 -9.03 0.39
CA SER A 108 -13.74 -10.28 0.97
C SER A 108 -12.67 -11.37 0.86
N ARG A 109 -12.69 -12.35 1.77
CA ARG A 109 -11.76 -13.48 1.76
C ARG A 109 -11.80 -14.25 0.44
N GLU A 110 -12.99 -14.40 -0.14
CA GLU A 110 -13.16 -15.04 -1.45
C GLU A 110 -12.38 -14.32 -2.56
N VAL A 111 -12.44 -12.98 -2.59
CA VAL A 111 -11.68 -12.17 -3.57
C VAL A 111 -10.18 -12.25 -3.29
N ARG A 112 -9.76 -12.17 -2.03
CA ARG A 112 -8.34 -12.25 -1.66
C ARG A 112 -7.72 -13.60 -2.04
N ASN A 113 -8.45 -14.70 -1.90
CA ASN A 113 -7.99 -16.04 -2.28
C ASN A 113 -7.71 -16.20 -3.79
N ARG A 114 -8.18 -15.28 -4.63
CA ARG A 114 -7.89 -15.27 -6.07
C ARG A 114 -6.51 -14.70 -6.42
N PHE A 115 -5.86 -14.02 -5.47
CA PHE A 115 -4.50 -13.52 -5.67
C PHE A 115 -3.50 -14.66 -5.49
N VAL A 116 -2.87 -15.08 -6.59
CA VAL A 116 -1.87 -16.16 -6.64
C VAL A 116 -0.43 -15.66 -6.70
N SER A 117 -0.24 -14.35 -6.78
CA SER A 117 1.07 -13.68 -6.75
C SER A 117 1.36 -13.13 -5.36
N ASP A 118 2.53 -12.50 -5.19
CA ASP A 118 2.94 -11.84 -3.94
C ASP A 118 1.96 -10.73 -3.50
N MET A 119 1.15 -10.21 -4.43
CA MET A 119 0.05 -9.30 -4.10
C MET A 119 -0.94 -9.93 -3.10
N GLY A 120 -1.06 -11.25 -3.08
CA GLY A 120 -1.88 -11.96 -2.10
C GLY A 120 -1.42 -11.71 -0.66
N PHE A 121 -0.11 -11.65 -0.41
CA PHE A 121 0.44 -11.31 0.91
C PHE A 121 0.06 -9.89 1.32
N VAL A 122 0.19 -8.95 0.37
CA VAL A 122 -0.15 -7.54 0.61
C VAL A 122 -1.62 -7.38 0.99
N VAL A 123 -2.53 -7.95 0.20
CA VAL A 123 -3.98 -7.80 0.47
C VAL A 123 -4.42 -8.51 1.74
N ASP A 124 -3.85 -9.67 2.07
CA ASP A 124 -4.18 -10.37 3.32
C ASP A 124 -3.69 -9.59 4.54
N TYR A 125 -2.45 -9.09 4.52
CA TYR A 125 -1.93 -8.26 5.61
C TYR A 125 -2.76 -6.98 5.81
N LEU A 126 -3.12 -6.29 4.72
CA LEU A 126 -3.91 -5.06 4.80
C LEU A 126 -5.35 -5.27 5.31
N ASN A 127 -5.87 -6.48 5.21
CA ASN A 127 -7.24 -6.82 5.62
C ASN A 127 -7.30 -7.56 6.97
N GLU A 128 -6.28 -8.33 7.33
CA GLU A 128 -6.26 -9.18 8.52
C GLU A 128 -5.15 -8.78 9.52
N GLY A 129 -4.18 -7.98 9.10
CA GLY A 129 -3.05 -7.57 9.93
C GLY A 129 -1.97 -8.64 10.11
N ASN A 130 -2.07 -9.76 9.38
CA ASN A 130 -1.14 -10.87 9.47
C ASN A 130 -1.05 -11.64 8.14
N PHE A 131 -0.14 -12.64 8.08
CA PHE A 131 0.08 -13.50 6.91
C PHE A 131 -0.30 -14.97 7.15
N GLU A 132 -1.05 -15.28 8.20
CA GLU A 132 -1.34 -16.65 8.63
C GLU A 132 -1.91 -17.53 7.52
N GLY A 133 -2.79 -16.98 6.69
CA GLY A 133 -3.38 -17.71 5.57
C GLY A 133 -2.41 -18.09 4.44
N ARG A 134 -1.15 -17.59 4.48
CA ARG A 134 -0.16 -17.77 3.40
C ARG A 134 1.22 -18.22 3.86
N ARG A 135 1.36 -18.70 5.09
CA ARG A 135 2.66 -19.08 5.67
C ARG A 135 3.51 -20.00 4.79
N GLY A 136 2.90 -20.99 4.16
CA GLY A 136 3.60 -21.96 3.29
C GLY A 136 3.77 -21.50 1.85
N GLN A 137 3.37 -20.27 1.48
CA GLN A 137 3.49 -19.80 0.10
C GLN A 137 4.87 -19.18 -0.13
N ARG A 138 5.38 -19.41 -1.35
CA ARG A 138 6.66 -18.87 -1.80
C ARG A 138 6.54 -17.39 -2.17
N ILE A 139 7.53 -16.60 -1.75
CA ILE A 139 7.72 -15.21 -2.17
C ILE A 139 8.54 -15.20 -3.46
N ARG A 140 8.03 -14.56 -4.51
CA ARG A 140 8.67 -14.49 -5.82
C ARG A 140 9.47 -13.20 -6.03
N HIS A 141 9.01 -12.09 -5.46
CA HIS A 141 9.56 -10.75 -5.66
C HIS A 141 9.74 -10.06 -4.31
N GLY A 142 10.66 -10.59 -3.47
CA GLY A 142 10.85 -10.17 -2.09
C GLY A 142 11.09 -8.66 -1.95
N LYS A 143 11.97 -8.08 -2.76
CA LYS A 143 12.22 -6.63 -2.77
C LYS A 143 10.95 -5.82 -3.02
N ALA A 144 10.23 -6.12 -4.11
CA ALA A 144 8.99 -5.40 -4.46
C ALA A 144 7.91 -5.56 -3.40
N LEU A 145 7.82 -6.75 -2.76
CA LEU A 145 6.90 -7.00 -1.65
C LEU A 145 7.25 -6.10 -0.46
N CYS A 146 8.50 -6.05 -0.04
CA CYS A 146 8.95 -5.21 1.07
C CYS A 146 8.71 -3.71 0.83
N GLU A 147 9.12 -3.21 -0.33
CA GLU A 147 8.94 -1.80 -0.72
C GLU A 147 7.45 -1.42 -0.73
N MET A 148 6.58 -2.30 -1.23
CA MET A 148 5.15 -2.08 -1.26
C MET A 148 4.54 -2.12 0.15
N MET A 149 4.97 -3.07 0.98
CA MET A 149 4.50 -3.18 2.37
C MET A 149 4.87 -1.94 3.18
N GLU A 150 6.11 -1.47 3.08
CA GLU A 150 6.54 -0.23 3.73
C GLU A 150 5.72 0.97 3.25
N ALA A 151 5.57 1.14 1.93
CA ALA A 151 4.82 2.25 1.35
C ALA A 151 3.35 2.30 1.81
N LEU A 152 2.73 1.13 2.04
CA LEU A 152 1.32 1.02 2.42
C LEU A 152 1.08 1.01 3.92
N THR A 153 2.05 0.59 4.73
CA THR A 153 1.92 0.45 6.20
C THR A 153 2.70 1.51 6.97
N GLY A 154 3.77 2.05 6.38
CA GLY A 154 4.76 2.88 7.06
C GLY A 154 5.70 2.09 7.97
N ASP A 155 5.67 0.76 7.91
CA ASP A 155 6.50 -0.11 8.75
C ASP A 155 7.86 -0.34 8.10
N THR A 156 8.87 0.31 8.65
CA THR A 156 10.24 0.26 8.12
C THR A 156 10.95 -1.09 8.35
N ARG A 157 10.38 -2.03 9.13
CA ARG A 157 10.93 -3.38 9.27
C ARG A 157 10.98 -4.11 7.94
N PHE A 158 10.05 -3.81 7.04
CA PHE A 158 10.04 -4.38 5.69
C PHE A 158 11.27 -3.96 4.88
N THR A 159 11.69 -2.69 4.99
CA THR A 159 12.88 -2.18 4.28
C THR A 159 14.17 -2.84 4.73
N ASP A 160 14.30 -3.16 6.01
CA ASP A 160 15.51 -3.79 6.56
C ASP A 160 15.76 -5.19 5.98
N LEU A 161 14.75 -5.83 5.42
CA LEU A 161 14.86 -7.16 4.82
C LEU A 161 15.12 -7.14 3.31
N VAL A 162 15.06 -5.97 2.67
CA VAL A 162 15.18 -5.86 1.19
C VAL A 162 16.49 -6.44 0.70
N GLU A 163 17.62 -6.02 1.30
CA GLU A 163 18.94 -6.47 0.88
C GLU A 163 19.11 -7.98 1.08
N GLU A 164 18.71 -8.48 2.25
CA GLU A 164 18.84 -9.91 2.58
C GLU A 164 17.98 -10.79 1.65
N LEU A 165 16.74 -10.36 1.39
CA LEU A 165 15.86 -11.09 0.47
C LEU A 165 16.38 -11.05 -0.97
N GLN A 166 16.94 -9.92 -1.40
CA GLN A 166 17.52 -9.79 -2.72
C GLN A 166 18.73 -10.71 -2.87
N ASP A 167 19.65 -10.70 -1.92
CA ASP A 167 20.84 -11.56 -1.91
C ASP A 167 20.47 -13.05 -1.97
N ARG A 168 19.49 -13.48 -1.17
CA ARG A 168 19.02 -14.86 -1.18
C ARG A 168 18.39 -15.24 -2.51
N GLN A 169 17.56 -14.37 -3.09
CA GLN A 169 16.94 -14.60 -4.39
C GLN A 169 17.96 -14.65 -5.53
N GLU A 170 19.02 -13.81 -5.50
CA GLU A 170 20.11 -13.84 -6.47
C GLU A 170 20.93 -15.14 -6.39
N LYS A 171 21.03 -15.74 -5.20
CA LYS A 171 21.61 -17.07 -4.98
C LYS A 171 20.70 -18.23 -5.38
N GLY A 172 19.48 -17.93 -5.84
CA GLY A 172 18.50 -18.94 -6.24
C GLY A 172 17.79 -19.63 -5.08
N GLU A 173 17.87 -19.07 -3.87
CA GLU A 173 17.17 -19.60 -2.70
C GLU A 173 15.68 -19.33 -2.79
N GLU A 174 14.88 -20.32 -2.44
CA GLU A 174 13.43 -20.17 -2.29
C GLU A 174 13.12 -19.64 -0.91
N ILE A 175 12.39 -18.53 -0.84
CA ILE A 175 11.95 -17.93 0.42
C ILE A 175 10.45 -18.18 0.55
N VAL A 176 10.04 -18.79 1.66
CA VAL A 176 8.63 -18.97 2.00
C VAL A 176 8.19 -17.95 3.06
N MET A 177 6.89 -17.68 3.12
CA MET A 177 6.35 -16.63 3.99
C MET A 177 6.64 -16.90 5.49
N CYS A 178 6.73 -18.14 5.95
CA CYS A 178 7.08 -18.42 7.35
C CYS A 178 8.50 -17.93 7.68
N GLU A 179 9.50 -18.21 6.85
CA GLU A 179 10.88 -17.72 7.04
C GLU A 179 10.92 -16.18 7.02
N TYR A 180 10.17 -15.57 6.13
CA TYR A 180 10.05 -14.13 6.05
C TYR A 180 9.46 -13.52 7.34
N LEU A 181 8.48 -14.19 7.95
CA LEU A 181 7.91 -13.76 9.23
C LEU A 181 8.91 -13.87 10.38
N ASP A 182 9.65 -14.97 10.42
CA ASP A 182 10.70 -15.18 11.44
C ASP A 182 11.77 -14.08 11.34
N MET A 183 12.22 -13.74 10.12
CA MET A 183 13.14 -12.63 9.88
C MET A 183 12.57 -11.27 10.33
N LEU A 184 11.27 -11.01 10.09
CA LEU A 184 10.61 -9.78 10.55
C LEU A 184 10.54 -9.71 12.07
N GLU A 185 10.26 -10.83 12.74
CA GLU A 185 10.20 -10.91 14.20
C GLU A 185 11.56 -10.65 14.82
N GLU A 186 12.62 -11.33 14.36
CA GLU A 186 14.00 -11.13 14.79
C GLU A 186 14.45 -9.67 14.64
N ARG A 187 14.15 -9.05 13.48
CA ARG A 187 14.45 -7.62 13.24
C ARG A 187 13.65 -6.72 14.19
N GLY A 188 12.39 -7.07 14.44
CA GLY A 188 11.53 -6.34 15.37
C GLY A 188 12.08 -6.37 16.81
N GLU A 189 12.51 -7.54 17.26
CA GLU A 189 13.12 -7.72 18.59
C GLU A 189 14.44 -6.96 18.71
N ALA A 190 15.35 -7.10 17.75
CA ALA A 190 16.61 -6.38 17.72
C ALA A 190 16.43 -4.86 17.79
N ARG A 191 15.49 -4.31 17.03
CA ARG A 191 15.13 -2.88 17.12
C ARG A 191 14.52 -2.50 18.45
N GLY A 192 13.69 -3.38 19.01
CA GLY A 192 13.09 -3.18 20.34
C GLY A 192 14.17 -3.05 21.43
N VAL A 193 15.18 -3.90 21.38
CA VAL A 193 16.33 -3.85 22.30
C VAL A 193 17.10 -2.54 22.13
N ILE A 194 17.54 -2.21 20.92
CA ILE A 194 18.29 -0.96 20.64
C ILE A 194 17.49 0.27 21.06
N LYS A 195 16.20 0.32 20.76
CA LYS A 195 15.33 1.44 21.17
C LYS A 195 15.22 1.53 22.69
N GLY A 196 15.12 0.38 23.37
CA GLY A 196 15.07 0.31 24.83
C GLY A 196 16.37 0.81 25.46
N GLU A 197 17.52 0.39 24.96
CA GLU A 197 18.85 0.82 25.41
C GLU A 197 19.06 2.32 25.21
N ASN A 198 18.74 2.84 24.01
CA ASN A 198 18.85 4.26 23.71
C ASN A 198 17.96 5.12 24.63
N ARG A 199 16.74 4.64 24.89
CA ARG A 199 15.79 5.31 25.78
C ARG A 199 16.29 5.33 27.21
N LEU A 200 16.87 4.22 27.67
CA LEU A 200 17.48 4.15 29.01
C LEU A 200 18.72 5.07 29.11
N ALA A 201 19.60 5.05 28.12
CA ALA A 201 20.76 5.93 28.09
C ALA A 201 20.36 7.42 28.12
N ALA A 202 19.31 7.81 27.37
CA ALA A 202 18.78 9.17 27.40
C ALA A 202 18.23 9.54 28.78
N LEU A 203 17.52 8.62 29.46
CA LEU A 203 17.03 8.81 30.81
C LEU A 203 18.18 9.04 31.79
N LEU A 204 19.17 8.16 31.79
CA LEU A 204 20.32 8.25 32.71
C LEU A 204 21.10 9.53 32.48
N THR A 205 21.37 9.90 31.21
CA THR A 205 22.04 11.16 30.87
C THR A 205 21.29 12.37 31.44
N LYS A 206 19.97 12.36 31.30
CA LYS A 206 19.11 13.45 31.78
C LYS A 206 19.13 13.50 33.31
N LEU A 207 18.99 12.36 34.00
CA LEU A 207 19.02 12.29 35.48
C LEU A 207 20.36 12.77 36.03
N TYR A 208 21.49 12.33 35.47
CA TYR A 208 22.82 12.80 35.86
C TYR A 208 22.98 14.32 35.64
N SER A 209 22.48 14.84 34.53
CA SER A 209 22.54 16.29 34.29
C SER A 209 21.72 17.13 35.27
N LEU A 210 20.74 16.51 35.94
CA LEU A 210 19.90 17.11 36.98
C LEU A 210 20.40 16.84 38.41
N GLY A 211 21.52 16.12 38.58
CA GLY A 211 22.04 15.72 39.88
C GLY A 211 21.20 14.68 40.61
N ARG A 212 20.38 13.90 39.87
CA ARG A 212 19.46 12.89 40.42
C ARG A 212 20.09 11.49 40.36
N ASP A 213 21.27 11.32 40.94
CA ASP A 213 22.06 10.07 40.83
C ASP A 213 21.35 8.87 41.48
N GLU A 214 20.59 9.09 42.55
CA GLU A 214 19.84 8.04 43.24
C GLU A 214 18.67 7.53 42.39
N ASP A 215 17.96 8.44 41.72
CA ASP A 215 16.91 8.08 40.74
C ASP A 215 17.48 7.32 39.55
N ALA A 216 18.70 7.65 39.11
CA ALA A 216 19.38 6.93 38.04
C ALA A 216 19.68 5.47 38.43
N ARG A 217 20.12 5.23 39.69
CA ARG A 217 20.33 3.88 40.22
C ARG A 217 19.02 3.09 40.32
N LEU A 218 18.00 3.71 40.93
CA LEU A 218 16.68 3.08 41.04
C LEU A 218 16.06 2.74 39.66
N ALA A 219 16.27 3.58 38.65
CA ALA A 219 15.80 3.33 37.30
C ALA A 219 16.47 2.11 36.63
N LEU A 220 17.69 1.75 37.02
CA LEU A 220 18.35 0.54 36.51
C LEU A 220 17.75 -0.72 37.14
N ASP A 221 17.42 -0.70 38.41
CA ASP A 221 16.99 -1.87 39.19
C ASP A 221 15.47 -2.07 39.12
N ASP A 222 14.68 -0.98 39.11
CA ASP A 222 13.21 -1.03 39.15
C ASP A 222 12.56 -0.51 37.87
N ARG A 223 11.89 -1.42 37.18
CA ARG A 223 11.14 -1.10 35.94
C ARG A 223 10.00 -0.10 36.17
N GLN A 224 9.32 -0.15 37.32
CA GLN A 224 8.20 0.74 37.62
C GLN A 224 8.67 2.18 37.84
N VAL A 225 9.77 2.32 38.58
CA VAL A 225 10.45 3.61 38.78
C VAL A 225 10.90 4.16 37.43
N ARG A 226 11.52 3.33 36.61
CA ARG A 226 11.98 3.70 35.27
C ARG A 226 10.84 4.20 34.38
N LEU A 227 9.69 3.50 34.34
CA LEU A 227 8.53 3.92 33.53
C LEU A 227 8.00 5.28 34.00
N ARG A 228 7.88 5.50 35.32
CA ARG A 228 7.45 6.79 35.85
C ARG A 228 8.42 7.92 35.50
N LEU A 229 9.72 7.67 35.54
CA LEU A 229 10.73 8.67 35.18
C LEU A 229 10.74 8.99 33.67
N TYR A 230 10.41 8.03 32.81
CA TYR A 230 10.21 8.30 31.40
C TYR A 230 9.07 9.28 31.16
N GLU A 231 7.95 9.11 31.85
CA GLU A 231 6.80 10.02 31.75
C GLU A 231 7.12 11.39 32.31
N GLU A 232 7.72 11.45 33.52
CA GLU A 232 8.11 12.68 34.20
C GLU A 232 9.05 13.55 33.38
N LEU A 233 10.05 12.94 32.71
CA LEU A 233 11.07 13.65 31.97
C LEU A 233 10.78 13.71 30.46
N CYS A 234 9.58 13.27 30.02
CA CYS A 234 9.12 13.25 28.62
C CYS A 234 10.12 12.56 27.67
N ILE A 235 10.70 11.43 28.08
CA ILE A 235 11.62 10.64 27.26
C ILE A 235 10.81 9.59 26.48
N GLY A 236 10.68 9.82 25.16
CA GLY A 236 9.90 8.99 24.24
C GLY A 236 10.67 7.86 23.58
#